data_78a3d4c2476386a15fb22bbb59de1ab4
#
_entry.id   78a3d4c2476386a15fb22bbb59de1ab4
#
_cell.length_a   1.000
_cell.length_b   1.000
_cell.length_c   1.000
_cell.angle_alpha   90.00
_cell.angle_beta   90.00
_cell.angle_gamma   90.00
#
_symmetry.space_group_name_H-M   'P 1'
#
loop_
_entity.id
_entity.type
_entity.pdbx_description
1 polymer ?
#
loop_
_entity_poly.entity_id
_entity_poly.type
_entity_poly.pdbx_seq_one_letter_code
_entity_poly.pdbx_strand_id
1 'polypeptide(L)'
;MTINEIQDQIIEEFSELDDWMDKYQLLIDLGSEQEPLPEEYKTDSNLIEGCQSRVWLQADEVDGRLVFQAESDALIVKGIVSLLVQVLSGHTAEESADADLYFIEEIGLKEHLSPTRSNGLVAMVKQMRLYALAYKAKHSL
;
A
#
# COMPACT_ATOMS: atom_id res chain seq x y z
N MET A 1 -12.21 -9.84 6.54
CA MET A 1 -12.08 -10.08 5.08
C MET A 1 -10.68 -10.58 4.77
N THR A 2 -10.58 -11.50 3.82
CA THR A 2 -9.28 -11.96 3.35
C THR A 2 -8.63 -10.90 2.46
N ILE A 3 -7.31 -11.03 2.25
CA ILE A 3 -6.57 -10.14 1.34
C ILE A 3 -7.20 -10.16 -0.06
N ASN A 4 -7.55 -11.34 -0.56
CA ASN A 4 -8.14 -11.46 -1.89
C ASN A 4 -9.54 -10.85 -1.98
N GLU A 5 -10.36 -10.99 -0.95
CA GLU A 5 -11.66 -10.35 -0.91
C GLU A 5 -11.55 -8.83 -0.95
N ILE A 6 -10.57 -8.27 -0.25
CA ILE A 6 -10.31 -6.82 -0.26
C ILE A 6 -9.85 -6.38 -1.66
N GLN A 7 -8.94 -7.14 -2.29
CA GLN A 7 -8.50 -6.84 -3.64
C GLN A 7 -9.65 -6.85 -4.65
N ASP A 8 -10.54 -7.84 -4.53
CA ASP A 8 -11.68 -7.98 -5.44
C ASP A 8 -12.64 -6.81 -5.29
N GLN A 9 -12.83 -6.29 -4.07
CA GLN A 9 -13.64 -5.09 -3.86
C GLN A 9 -13.01 -3.86 -4.49
N ILE A 10 -11.70 -3.70 -4.39
CA ILE A 10 -10.98 -2.59 -5.00
C ILE A 10 -11.10 -2.64 -6.51
N ILE A 11 -10.92 -3.81 -7.09
CA ILE A 11 -11.05 -4.02 -8.53
C ILE A 11 -12.46 -3.65 -9.01
N GLU A 12 -13.49 -4.10 -8.30
CA GLU A 12 -14.88 -3.79 -8.62
C GLU A 12 -15.14 -2.28 -8.56
N GLU A 13 -14.67 -1.62 -7.51
CA GLU A 13 -14.84 -0.17 -7.33
C GLU A 13 -14.21 0.61 -8.48
N PHE A 14 -12.98 0.26 -8.88
CA PHE A 14 -12.31 0.94 -9.99
C PHE A 14 -12.93 0.59 -11.33
N SER A 15 -13.48 -0.61 -11.51
CA SER A 15 -14.09 -1.02 -12.77
C SER A 15 -15.38 -0.26 -13.10
N GLU A 16 -16.02 0.34 -12.11
CA GLU A 16 -17.21 1.16 -12.30
C GLU A 16 -16.89 2.51 -12.93
N LEU A 17 -15.62 2.91 -12.95
CA LEU A 17 -15.16 4.16 -13.52
C LEU A 17 -14.55 3.91 -14.89
N ASP A 18 -15.04 4.64 -15.91
CA ASP A 18 -14.57 4.46 -17.30
C ASP A 18 -13.38 5.34 -17.65
N ASP A 19 -13.26 6.48 -16.97
CA ASP A 19 -12.25 7.49 -17.26
C ASP A 19 -11.14 7.49 -16.21
N TRP A 20 -9.89 7.57 -16.66
CA TRP A 20 -8.74 7.62 -15.75
C TRP A 20 -8.69 8.90 -14.92
N MET A 21 -9.28 9.99 -15.39
CA MET A 21 -9.42 11.20 -14.56
C MET A 21 -10.29 10.91 -13.34
N ASP A 22 -11.36 10.15 -13.49
CA ASP A 22 -12.21 9.73 -12.38
C ASP A 22 -11.48 8.75 -11.45
N LYS A 23 -10.67 7.88 -12.00
CA LYS A 23 -9.87 6.94 -11.21
C LYS A 23 -8.79 7.65 -10.38
N TYR A 24 -8.16 8.68 -10.96
CA TYR A 24 -7.21 9.52 -10.21
C TYR A 24 -7.93 10.26 -9.09
N GLN A 25 -9.14 10.77 -9.35
CA GLN A 25 -9.90 11.42 -8.30
C GLN A 25 -10.26 10.46 -7.17
N LEU A 26 -10.61 9.22 -7.51
CA LEU A 26 -10.85 8.19 -6.50
C LEU A 26 -9.61 7.93 -5.65
N LEU A 27 -8.43 7.84 -6.27
CA LEU A 27 -7.17 7.69 -5.54
C LEU A 27 -6.93 8.85 -4.57
N ILE A 28 -7.15 10.08 -5.03
CA ILE A 28 -6.98 11.28 -4.20
C ILE A 28 -7.95 11.23 -3.01
N ASP A 29 -9.20 10.87 -3.25
CA ASP A 29 -10.23 10.77 -2.21
C ASP A 29 -9.88 9.70 -1.19
N LEU A 30 -9.44 8.53 -1.63
CA LEU A 30 -9.02 7.45 -0.74
C LEU A 30 -7.83 7.85 0.13
N GLY A 31 -6.87 8.56 -0.46
CA GLY A 31 -5.72 9.07 0.28
C GLY A 31 -6.11 10.09 1.33
N SER A 32 -7.07 10.96 1.02
CA SER A 32 -7.53 11.99 1.95
C SER A 32 -8.33 11.41 3.11
N GLU A 33 -8.97 10.26 2.91
CA GLU A 33 -9.73 9.57 3.95
C GLU A 33 -8.86 8.73 4.87
N GLN A 34 -7.61 8.45 4.45
CA GLN A 34 -6.69 7.68 5.25
C GLN A 34 -6.30 8.44 6.51
N GLU A 35 -6.25 7.71 7.63
CA GLU A 35 -5.81 8.28 8.91
C GLU A 35 -4.37 8.81 8.79
N PRO A 36 -4.10 10.05 9.25
CA PRO A 36 -2.75 10.60 9.17
C PRO A 36 -1.75 9.77 9.98
N LEU A 37 -0.53 9.65 9.45
CA LEU A 37 0.55 9.01 10.19
C LEU A 37 1.00 9.93 11.32
N PRO A 38 1.16 9.40 12.56
CA PRO A 38 1.72 10.20 13.65
C PRO A 38 3.08 10.79 13.28
N GLU A 39 3.31 12.03 13.66
CA GLU A 39 4.56 12.74 13.34
C GLU A 39 5.81 12.00 13.82
N GLU A 40 5.71 11.29 14.95
CA GLU A 40 6.81 10.49 15.50
C GLU A 40 7.29 9.40 14.55
N TYR A 41 6.45 8.97 13.61
CA TYR A 41 6.79 7.95 12.60
C TYR A 41 7.29 8.54 11.29
N LYS A 42 7.23 9.86 11.11
CA LYS A 42 7.74 10.52 9.91
C LYS A 42 9.25 10.76 10.03
N THR A 43 9.99 9.68 10.09
CA THR A 43 11.43 9.67 10.29
C THR A 43 12.15 9.21 9.02
N ASP A 44 13.44 9.51 8.94
CA ASP A 44 14.26 9.07 7.81
C ASP A 44 14.33 7.54 7.71
N SER A 45 14.29 6.85 8.85
CA SER A 45 14.32 5.38 8.88
C SER A 45 13.06 4.77 8.30
N ASN A 46 11.94 5.48 8.32
CA ASN A 46 10.67 5.03 7.76
C ASN A 46 10.44 5.48 6.32
N LEU A 47 11.33 6.29 5.76
CA LEU A 47 11.25 6.68 4.36
C LEU A 47 11.56 5.48 3.46
N ILE A 48 10.72 5.30 2.44
CA ILE A 48 10.95 4.25 1.44
C ILE A 48 11.89 4.79 0.38
N GLU A 49 13.02 4.11 0.19
CA GLU A 49 13.98 4.43 -0.86
C GLU A 49 13.41 4.05 -2.23
N GLY A 50 13.77 4.81 -3.26
CA GLY A 50 13.32 4.56 -4.62
C GLY A 50 12.05 5.28 -5.00
N CYS A 51 11.49 6.08 -4.10
CA CYS A 51 10.35 6.94 -4.37
C CYS A 51 10.82 8.39 -4.53
N GLN A 52 10.33 9.08 -5.56
CA GLN A 52 10.62 10.49 -5.76
C GLN A 52 9.89 11.35 -4.73
N SER A 53 8.63 11.02 -4.47
CA SER A 53 7.87 11.64 -3.38
C SER A 53 8.27 11.02 -2.06
N ARG A 54 8.06 11.74 -0.96
CA ARG A 54 8.29 11.18 0.37
C ARG A 54 7.16 10.20 0.69
N VAL A 55 7.53 8.99 1.06
CA VAL A 55 6.61 7.96 1.52
C VAL A 55 7.19 7.38 2.80
N TRP A 56 6.44 7.48 3.89
CA TRP A 56 6.82 6.90 5.18
C TRP A 56 5.98 5.66 5.42
N LEU A 57 6.61 4.62 5.94
CA LEU A 57 5.95 3.35 6.26
C LEU A 57 6.38 2.91 7.65
N GLN A 58 5.40 2.66 8.51
CA GLN A 58 5.58 2.09 9.83
C GLN A 58 4.90 0.72 9.86
N ALA A 59 5.61 -0.30 10.33
CA ALA A 59 5.09 -1.65 10.47
C ALA A 59 5.18 -2.08 11.93
N ASP A 60 4.07 -2.57 12.47
CA ASP A 60 3.98 -3.07 13.83
C ASP A 60 3.21 -4.38 13.84
N GLU A 61 3.39 -5.17 14.89
CA GLU A 61 2.61 -6.38 15.09
C GLU A 61 1.70 -6.20 16.30
N VAL A 62 0.40 -6.40 16.10
CA VAL A 62 -0.61 -6.26 17.15
C VAL A 62 -1.47 -7.53 17.14
N ASP A 63 -1.50 -8.25 18.25
CA ASP A 63 -2.28 -9.47 18.43
C ASP A 63 -2.05 -10.52 17.32
N GLY A 64 -0.78 -10.68 16.92
CA GLY A 64 -0.38 -11.65 15.90
C GLY A 64 -0.66 -11.20 14.47
N ARG A 65 -1.11 -9.96 14.27
CA ARG A 65 -1.38 -9.39 12.96
C ARG A 65 -0.42 -8.26 12.66
N LEU A 66 0.00 -8.18 11.41
CA LEU A 66 0.89 -7.13 10.94
C LEU A 66 0.04 -5.90 10.60
N VAL A 67 0.36 -4.77 11.22
CA VAL A 67 -0.35 -3.51 11.01
C VAL A 67 0.59 -2.52 10.34
N PHE A 68 0.20 -2.05 9.15
CA PHE A 68 0.93 -1.02 8.43
C PHE A 68 0.25 0.33 8.60
N GLN A 69 1.06 1.35 8.80
CA GLN A 69 0.63 2.75 8.76
C GLN A 69 1.57 3.46 7.79
N ALA A 70 1.03 4.29 6.93
CA ALA A 70 1.84 4.94 5.89
C ALA A 70 1.25 6.27 5.49
N GLU A 71 2.08 7.13 4.92
CA GLU A 71 1.67 8.43 4.42
C GLU A 71 2.62 8.91 3.32
N SER A 72 2.13 9.77 2.46
CA SER A 72 2.94 10.42 1.43
C SER A 72 2.59 11.91 1.36
N ASP A 73 3.53 12.70 0.86
CA ASP A 73 3.33 14.13 0.61
C ASP A 73 2.74 14.41 -0.78
N ALA A 74 2.54 13.38 -1.61
CA ALA A 74 1.96 13.53 -2.95
C ALA A 74 0.56 12.91 -3.00
N LEU A 75 -0.41 13.63 -3.57
CA LEU A 75 -1.83 13.28 -3.55
C LEU A 75 -2.13 11.90 -4.15
N ILE A 76 -1.64 11.64 -5.36
CA ILE A 76 -1.92 10.36 -6.04
C ILE A 76 -1.19 9.22 -5.35
N VAL A 77 0.07 9.43 -4.95
CA VAL A 77 0.86 8.44 -4.22
C VAL A 77 0.21 8.10 -2.89
N LYS A 78 -0.35 9.09 -2.20
CA LYS A 78 -1.06 8.89 -0.94
C LYS A 78 -2.26 7.95 -1.14
N GLY A 79 -2.97 8.08 -2.26
CA GLY A 79 -4.06 7.16 -2.61
C GLY A 79 -3.56 5.74 -2.86
N ILE A 80 -2.45 5.59 -3.58
CA ILE A 80 -1.85 4.28 -3.82
C ILE A 80 -1.41 3.63 -2.51
N VAL A 81 -0.77 4.39 -1.64
CA VAL A 81 -0.36 3.94 -0.31
C VAL A 81 -1.58 3.47 0.48
N SER A 82 -2.68 4.21 0.43
CA SER A 82 -3.94 3.85 1.09
C SER A 82 -4.45 2.49 0.62
N LEU A 83 -4.42 2.22 -0.68
CA LEU A 83 -4.83 0.92 -1.22
C LEU A 83 -3.94 -0.22 -0.72
N LEU A 84 -2.64 -0.02 -0.72
CA LEU A 84 -1.70 -1.04 -0.24
C LEU A 84 -1.91 -1.33 1.26
N VAL A 85 -2.13 -0.31 2.06
CA VAL A 85 -2.42 -0.46 3.48
C VAL A 85 -3.73 -1.22 3.68
N GLN A 86 -4.78 -0.90 2.93
CA GLN A 86 -6.06 -1.61 3.01
C GLN A 86 -5.91 -3.10 2.73
N VAL A 87 -5.11 -3.45 1.73
CA VAL A 87 -4.94 -4.84 1.31
C VAL A 87 -4.09 -5.63 2.29
N LEU A 88 -2.98 -5.07 2.74
CA LEU A 88 -1.96 -5.81 3.48
C LEU A 88 -2.03 -5.67 5.00
N SER A 89 -2.61 -4.58 5.52
CA SER A 89 -2.67 -4.34 6.96
C SER A 89 -3.76 -5.18 7.64
N GLY A 90 -3.50 -5.63 8.87
CA GLY A 90 -4.49 -6.37 9.65
C GLY A 90 -4.54 -7.86 9.38
N HIS A 91 -3.54 -8.42 8.72
CA HIS A 91 -3.42 -9.85 8.42
C HIS A 91 -2.16 -10.41 9.06
N THR A 92 -2.03 -11.74 9.09
CA THR A 92 -0.80 -12.34 9.62
C THR A 92 0.37 -12.00 8.70
N ALA A 93 1.58 -12.03 9.25
CA ALA A 93 2.78 -11.79 8.46
C ALA A 93 2.90 -12.78 7.30
N GLU A 94 2.53 -14.04 7.52
CA GLU A 94 2.53 -15.06 6.48
C GLU A 94 1.58 -14.71 5.34
N GLU A 95 0.35 -14.32 5.67
CA GLU A 95 -0.64 -13.92 4.67
C GLU A 95 -0.16 -12.73 3.84
N SER A 96 0.42 -11.72 4.51
CA SER A 96 0.94 -10.53 3.83
C SER A 96 2.17 -10.84 2.98
N ALA A 97 3.07 -11.71 3.46
CA ALA A 97 4.28 -12.09 2.73
C ALA A 97 3.95 -12.90 1.47
N ASP A 98 2.94 -13.76 1.56
CA ASP A 98 2.56 -14.67 0.47
C ASP A 98 1.54 -14.06 -0.50
N ALA A 99 1.01 -12.88 -0.21
CA ALA A 99 -0.03 -12.25 -1.02
C ALA A 99 0.44 -11.97 -2.44
N ASP A 100 -0.39 -12.33 -3.41
CA ASP A 100 -0.25 -11.91 -4.79
C ASP A 100 -1.11 -10.67 -4.99
N LEU A 101 -0.46 -9.53 -5.25
CA LEU A 101 -1.14 -8.24 -5.35
C LEU A 101 -1.64 -8.00 -6.78
N TYR A 102 -2.54 -8.86 -7.22
CA TYR A 102 -3.07 -8.82 -8.58
C TYR A 102 -3.92 -7.58 -8.87
N PHE A 103 -4.42 -6.90 -7.84
CA PHE A 103 -5.27 -5.70 -8.03
C PHE A 103 -4.52 -4.60 -8.78
N ILE A 104 -3.21 -4.48 -8.57
CA ILE A 104 -2.39 -3.44 -9.20
C ILE A 104 -2.48 -3.55 -10.73
N GLU A 105 -2.35 -4.75 -11.26
CA GLU A 105 -2.43 -5.03 -12.68
C GLU A 105 -3.87 -4.94 -13.19
N GLU A 106 -4.80 -5.50 -12.44
CA GLU A 106 -6.21 -5.54 -12.82
C GLU A 106 -6.83 -4.16 -12.96
N ILE A 107 -6.48 -3.20 -12.10
CA ILE A 107 -6.97 -1.84 -12.24
C ILE A 107 -6.12 -0.97 -13.17
N GLY A 108 -5.01 -1.49 -13.68
CA GLY A 108 -4.18 -0.82 -14.66
C GLY A 108 -3.28 0.28 -14.11
N LEU A 109 -2.93 0.21 -12.83
CA LEU A 109 -2.12 1.27 -12.18
C LEU A 109 -0.80 1.52 -12.89
N LYS A 110 -0.04 0.46 -13.17
CA LYS A 110 1.30 0.61 -13.76
C LYS A 110 1.28 1.25 -15.13
N GLU A 111 0.25 0.96 -15.92
CA GLU A 111 0.11 1.48 -17.27
C GLU A 111 -0.22 2.96 -17.32
N HIS A 112 -0.83 3.49 -16.26
CA HIS A 112 -1.32 4.86 -16.20
C HIS A 112 -0.53 5.76 -15.25
N LEU A 113 0.52 5.22 -14.62
CA LEU A 113 1.45 6.00 -13.82
C LEU A 113 2.67 6.38 -14.65
N SER A 114 3.27 7.54 -14.35
CA SER A 114 4.57 7.89 -14.92
C SER A 114 5.61 6.82 -14.52
N PRO A 115 6.71 6.66 -15.28
CA PRO A 115 7.77 5.72 -14.90
C PRO A 115 8.27 5.92 -13.47
N THR A 116 8.41 7.16 -13.03
CA THR A 116 8.85 7.48 -11.67
C THR A 116 7.87 6.98 -10.61
N ARG A 117 6.56 7.21 -10.83
CA ARG A 117 5.53 6.74 -9.90
C ARG A 117 5.41 5.22 -9.92
N SER A 118 5.55 4.62 -11.09
CA SER A 118 5.53 3.15 -11.23
C SER A 118 6.70 2.51 -10.47
N ASN A 119 7.88 3.10 -10.55
CA ASN A 119 9.05 2.64 -9.80
C ASN A 119 8.84 2.80 -8.29
N GLY A 120 8.20 3.89 -7.86
CA GLY A 120 7.85 4.12 -6.47
C GLY A 120 6.86 3.07 -5.95
N LEU A 121 5.88 2.69 -6.76
CA LEU A 121 4.93 1.64 -6.41
C LEU A 121 5.65 0.30 -6.18
N VAL A 122 6.57 -0.06 -7.07
CA VAL A 122 7.38 -1.28 -6.91
C VAL A 122 8.19 -1.23 -5.62
N ALA A 123 8.80 -0.09 -5.31
CA ALA A 123 9.57 0.10 -4.09
C ALA A 123 8.71 -0.05 -2.83
N MET A 124 7.49 0.51 -2.84
CA MET A 124 6.54 0.39 -1.73
C MET A 124 6.15 -1.07 -1.49
N VAL A 125 5.77 -1.79 -2.54
CA VAL A 125 5.38 -3.21 -2.45
C VAL A 125 6.54 -4.03 -1.91
N LYS A 126 7.74 -3.80 -2.42
CA LYS A 126 8.94 -4.50 -1.97
C LYS A 126 9.20 -4.27 -0.48
N GLN A 127 9.11 -3.03 -0.02
CA GLN A 127 9.37 -2.70 1.38
C GLN A 127 8.33 -3.35 2.31
N MET A 128 7.06 -3.28 1.95
CA MET A 128 6.00 -3.90 2.74
C MET A 128 6.17 -5.42 2.81
N ARG A 129 6.56 -6.04 1.71
CA ARG A 129 6.82 -7.48 1.65
C ARG A 129 8.04 -7.87 2.50
N LEU A 130 9.08 -7.03 2.50
CA LEU A 130 10.26 -7.26 3.34
C LEU A 130 9.91 -7.23 4.82
N TYR A 131 9.07 -6.30 5.27
CA TYR A 131 8.58 -6.28 6.65
C TYR A 131 7.80 -7.55 6.97
N ALA A 132 6.91 -7.96 6.08
CA ALA A 132 6.12 -9.17 6.28
C ALA A 132 7.01 -10.42 6.40
N LEU A 133 8.03 -10.52 5.55
CA LEU A 133 8.99 -11.62 5.60
C LEU A 133 9.80 -11.62 6.89
N ALA A 134 10.20 -10.45 7.37
CA ALA A 134 10.94 -10.31 8.62
C ALA A 134 10.10 -10.77 9.82
N TYR A 135 8.83 -10.36 9.90
CA TYR A 135 7.94 -10.80 10.97
C TYR A 135 7.62 -12.29 10.86
N LYS A 136 7.44 -12.80 9.65
CA LYS A 136 7.24 -14.23 9.41
C LYS A 136 8.43 -15.05 9.93
N ALA A 137 9.65 -14.62 9.62
CA ALA A 137 10.87 -15.27 10.08
C ALA A 137 11.00 -15.24 11.60
N LYS A 138 10.61 -14.14 12.22
CA LYS A 138 10.60 -13.98 13.67
C LYS A 138 9.75 -15.05 14.36
N HIS A 139 8.60 -15.37 13.78
CA HIS A 139 7.68 -16.37 14.34
C HIS A 139 8.10 -17.81 14.06
N SER A 140 9.05 -18.03 13.17
CA SER A 140 9.56 -19.36 12.83
C SER A 140 10.72 -19.81 13.73
N LEU A 141 11.20 -18.92 14.58
CA LEU A 141 12.34 -19.21 15.50
C LEU A 141 11.89 -19.90 16.78
#